data_e28f86fbbde5696fdc91340b04100b0d
#
_entry.id   e28f86fbbde5696fdc91340b04100b0d
#
_cell.length_a   1.000
_cell.length_b   1.000
_cell.length_c   1.000
_cell.angle_alpha   90.00
_cell.angle_beta   90.00
_cell.angle_gamma   90.00
#
_symmetry.space_group_name_H-M   'P 1'
#
loop_
_entity.id
_entity.type
_entity.pdbx_description
1 polymer ?
#
loop_
_entity_poly.entity_id
_entity_poly.type
_entity_poly.pdbx_seq_one_letter_code
_entity_poly.pdbx_strand_id
1 'polypeptide(L)'
;MKSVDILLIFFIVLIVRISCSHFRGSMITWRVINSTSNPLVVEILQRHAWNYTWWPCTNTHISAGNYMIGSGSIVCPSSCPPNVSTLSSVTVPCTGYNQIESYVSGEGRFTFRVAPNYRFRAVFTSSAWFSLVTGGGTWSVSTEINTYIRPNGRYNQAPIVTMLPVIRLRRYLSYNIKINVADNDFDRYTCIWSNTSQECGGICRSALNLPASTFLNETSCILHFVPAAVGFYAVAFTVLDFENDTSTTSLSRVPIQFIFNVWDSNVTCSLKPIYIGDAPADQCIFVEPGQNITMFIRIKIQCPNATLANVIGVYPAGFTQSTPFTDPYDTTIYSFKVSYTGNANQVGQNLFCFAGVDSIGNQGDSNCLRFTVQLAAESRNTLYINNATHFPTGLVSKYQSNWTLIYPTGTTFVRPSTEALIRFKITSTQQDFVTYNVVKQTTNVNYLSDRLIISSTVVFNPGQNYYISIDPGVFLPISTCLRDSMGITDKLFWPFNTASEPSTTVTTTTTSRSSTTTLLNRTVPTLRTFITQTTQTTQTKTTTFLTTTTSLSTTIKQIHVFSSFPISGIVDDEDDNQHIESYERLQHSSFNDSEKPRPLLLEV
;
A
#
# COMPACT_ATOMS: atom_id res chain seq x y z
N MET A 1 14.78 53.26 36.84
CA MET A 1 14.81 51.79 36.94
C MET A 1 13.55 51.08 36.44
N LYS A 2 12.35 51.65 36.48
CA LYS A 2 11.10 50.94 36.03
C LYS A 2 10.91 50.82 34.52
N SER A 3 11.57 51.61 33.67
CA SER A 3 11.42 51.58 32.22
C SER A 3 12.33 50.54 31.54
N VAL A 4 13.48 50.21 32.12
CA VAL A 4 14.44 49.25 31.57
C VAL A 4 13.95 47.82 31.81
N ASP A 5 13.32 47.56 32.95
CA ASP A 5 12.79 46.25 33.31
C ASP A 5 11.63 45.83 32.39
N ILE A 6 10.77 46.78 31.99
CA ILE A 6 9.65 46.54 31.05
C ILE A 6 10.17 46.28 29.65
N LEU A 7 11.22 46.97 29.21
CA LEU A 7 11.85 46.72 27.89
C LEU A 7 12.53 45.35 27.87
N LEU A 8 13.19 44.96 28.97
CA LEU A 8 13.82 43.63 29.09
C LEU A 8 12.81 42.50 29.11
N ILE A 9 11.67 42.66 29.79
CA ILE A 9 10.57 41.69 29.79
C ILE A 9 9.93 41.62 28.41
N PHE A 10 9.74 42.75 27.71
CA PHE A 10 9.26 42.74 26.31
C PHE A 10 10.25 42.08 25.36
N PHE A 11 11.53 42.28 25.53
CA PHE A 11 12.59 41.64 24.75
C PHE A 11 12.67 40.13 25.05
N ILE A 12 12.54 39.71 26.31
CA ILE A 12 12.49 38.29 26.72
C ILE A 12 11.21 37.62 26.19
N VAL A 13 10.05 38.29 26.25
CA VAL A 13 8.80 37.79 25.68
C VAL A 13 8.84 37.75 24.14
N LEU A 14 9.57 38.68 23.51
CA LEU A 14 9.79 38.67 22.05
C LEU A 14 10.76 37.56 21.62
N ILE A 15 11.78 37.27 22.42
CA ILE A 15 12.75 36.18 22.17
C ILE A 15 12.11 34.82 22.39
N VAL A 16 11.17 34.68 23.33
CA VAL A 16 10.41 33.43 23.56
C VAL A 16 9.40 33.14 22.46
N ARG A 17 9.11 34.09 21.57
CA ARG A 17 8.29 33.90 20.36
C ARG A 17 9.10 33.68 19.08
N ILE A 18 10.38 33.30 19.14
CA ILE A 18 11.05 32.67 18.03
C ILE A 18 10.55 31.21 18.01
N SER A 19 9.35 31.05 17.53
CA SER A 19 8.71 29.75 17.34
C SER A 19 9.38 29.02 16.19
N CYS A 20 10.14 28.18 16.47
CA CYS A 20 10.26 26.75 16.29
C CYS A 20 9.76 26.21 14.93
N SER A 21 10.51 26.47 13.86
CA SER A 21 10.33 25.84 12.55
C SER A 21 10.97 24.44 12.53
N HIS A 22 10.46 23.49 13.32
CA HIS A 22 11.14 22.19 13.52
C HIS A 22 10.51 21.03 12.79
N PHE A 23 9.32 21.21 12.25
CA PHE A 23 8.55 20.14 11.63
C PHE A 23 9.13 19.76 10.25
N ARG A 24 9.21 18.46 9.95
CA ARG A 24 9.71 17.89 8.69
C ARG A 24 8.71 16.98 8.00
N GLY A 25 7.61 16.68 8.64
CA GLY A 25 6.55 15.86 8.06
C GLY A 25 5.91 14.94 9.08
N SER A 26 4.75 14.40 8.72
CA SER A 26 3.98 13.52 9.59
C SER A 26 2.96 12.71 8.83
N MET A 27 2.58 11.58 9.42
CA MET A 27 1.45 10.74 9.04
C MET A 27 0.76 10.22 10.30
N ILE A 28 -0.58 10.20 10.28
CA ILE A 28 -1.43 9.64 11.34
C ILE A 28 -2.42 8.70 10.67
N THR A 29 -2.43 7.43 11.07
CA THR A 29 -3.40 6.43 10.59
C THR A 29 -4.01 5.68 11.77
N TRP A 30 -5.04 4.87 11.52
CA TRP A 30 -5.79 4.19 12.58
C TRP A 30 -6.28 2.81 12.16
N ARG A 31 -6.61 1.98 13.17
CA ARG A 31 -7.30 0.70 12.99
C ARG A 31 -8.07 0.31 14.25
N VAL A 32 -9.08 -0.54 14.10
CA VAL A 32 -9.74 -1.19 15.25
C VAL A 32 -8.97 -2.45 15.59
N ILE A 33 -8.42 -2.53 16.80
CA ILE A 33 -7.64 -3.69 17.28
C ILE A 33 -8.45 -4.65 18.13
N ASN A 34 -9.57 -4.21 18.70
CA ASN A 34 -10.52 -5.08 19.38
C ASN A 34 -11.95 -4.69 18.98
N SER A 35 -12.51 -5.49 18.08
CA SER A 35 -13.87 -5.31 17.54
C SER A 35 -14.95 -5.95 18.40
N THR A 36 -14.60 -6.82 19.35
CA THR A 36 -15.56 -7.50 20.23
C THR A 36 -15.85 -6.71 21.51
N SER A 37 -15.02 -5.71 21.83
CA SER A 37 -15.26 -4.85 23.00
C SER A 37 -16.27 -3.74 22.70
N ASN A 38 -17.06 -3.38 23.70
CA ASN A 38 -17.92 -2.19 23.66
C ASN A 38 -17.64 -1.34 24.92
N PRO A 39 -17.02 -0.15 24.80
CA PRO A 39 -16.58 0.52 23.56
C PRO A 39 -15.42 -0.19 22.83
N LEU A 40 -15.32 0.02 21.51
CA LEU A 40 -14.26 -0.48 20.65
C LEU A 40 -12.89 0.02 21.11
N VAL A 41 -11.84 -0.76 20.89
CA VAL A 41 -10.46 -0.30 21.09
C VAL A 41 -9.86 0.06 19.71
N VAL A 42 -9.57 1.34 19.53
CA VAL A 42 -8.95 1.90 18.33
C VAL A 42 -7.50 2.21 18.62
N GLU A 43 -6.61 1.79 17.74
CA GLU A 43 -5.20 2.17 17.73
C GLU A 43 -4.98 3.29 16.72
N ILE A 44 -4.21 4.29 17.11
CA ILE A 44 -3.59 5.26 16.20
C ILE A 44 -2.09 4.90 16.08
N LEU A 45 -1.64 4.75 14.84
CA LEU A 45 -0.24 4.74 14.47
C LEU A 45 0.13 6.14 13.99
N GLN A 46 1.16 6.72 14.57
CA GLN A 46 1.65 8.03 14.16
C GLN A 46 3.15 7.98 13.88
N ARG A 47 3.57 8.69 12.83
CA ARG A 47 4.97 8.91 12.46
C ARG A 47 5.20 10.40 12.31
N HIS A 48 6.22 10.91 12.97
CA HIS A 48 6.57 12.32 12.94
C HIS A 48 8.05 12.49 12.63
N ALA A 49 8.36 13.52 11.86
CA ALA A 49 9.72 13.91 11.60
C ALA A 49 9.93 15.38 12.01
N TRP A 50 11.05 15.63 12.66
CA TRP A 50 11.41 16.90 13.25
C TRP A 50 12.85 17.29 12.89
N ASN A 51 13.21 18.54 13.13
CA ASN A 51 14.59 18.98 12.94
C ASN A 51 15.53 18.28 13.94
N TYR A 52 16.64 17.73 13.45
CA TYR A 52 17.61 16.99 14.23
C TYR A 52 18.24 17.81 15.37
N THR A 53 18.46 19.11 15.17
CA THR A 53 19.11 19.97 16.15
C THR A 53 18.34 20.06 17.47
N TRP A 54 17.02 19.90 17.44
CA TRP A 54 16.17 20.01 18.64
C TRP A 54 15.98 18.68 19.36
N TRP A 55 16.07 17.59 18.65
CA TRP A 55 15.97 16.24 19.20
C TRP A 55 17.10 15.37 18.64
N PRO A 56 18.35 15.55 19.11
CA PRO A 56 19.50 14.81 18.59
C PRO A 56 19.42 13.34 19.00
N CYS A 57 18.93 12.51 18.10
CA CYS A 57 18.81 11.07 18.27
C CYS A 57 20.05 10.36 17.70
N THR A 58 20.41 9.23 18.30
CA THR A 58 21.56 8.40 17.91
C THR A 58 21.14 6.93 17.84
N ASN A 59 21.99 6.07 17.28
CA ASN A 59 21.74 4.62 17.26
C ASN A 59 21.59 4.04 18.68
N THR A 60 22.28 4.59 19.68
CA THR A 60 22.12 4.20 21.08
C THR A 60 20.71 4.50 21.59
N HIS A 61 20.18 5.68 21.26
CA HIS A 61 18.81 6.08 21.61
C HIS A 61 17.76 5.17 20.94
N ILE A 62 17.97 4.84 19.65
CA ILE A 62 17.08 3.94 18.91
C ILE A 62 17.08 2.54 19.53
N SER A 63 18.27 2.00 19.83
CA SER A 63 18.40 0.68 20.46
C SER A 63 17.78 0.60 21.85
N ALA A 64 17.86 1.70 22.62
CA ALA A 64 17.24 1.80 23.95
C ALA A 64 15.72 1.99 23.88
N GLY A 65 15.19 2.51 22.76
CA GLY A 65 13.75 2.71 22.52
C GLY A 65 13.06 3.72 23.44
N ASN A 66 13.83 4.55 24.17
CA ASN A 66 13.30 5.44 25.20
C ASN A 66 13.50 6.93 24.93
N TYR A 67 14.23 7.31 23.86
CA TYR A 67 14.44 8.70 23.51
C TYR A 67 13.23 9.25 22.76
N MET A 68 12.49 10.15 23.42
CA MET A 68 11.26 10.71 22.90
C MET A 68 11.50 11.98 22.09
N ILE A 69 10.83 12.11 20.96
CA ILE A 69 10.92 13.27 20.06
C ILE A 69 9.55 13.88 19.82
N GLY A 70 9.52 15.18 19.51
CA GLY A 70 8.31 15.89 19.15
C GLY A 70 7.56 16.51 20.34
N SER A 71 6.65 17.42 20.02
CA SER A 71 5.77 18.09 21.00
C SER A 71 4.43 18.47 20.38
N GLY A 72 3.38 18.44 21.15
CA GLY A 72 2.01 18.74 20.75
C GLY A 72 1.05 17.59 21.04
N SER A 73 -0.17 17.72 20.55
CA SER A 73 -1.21 16.73 20.78
C SER A 73 -2.08 16.49 19.55
N ILE A 74 -2.56 15.27 19.41
CA ILE A 74 -3.63 14.91 18.47
C ILE A 74 -4.94 15.15 19.18
N VAL A 75 -5.80 15.96 18.58
CA VAL A 75 -7.11 16.33 19.16
C VAL A 75 -8.24 16.04 18.18
N CYS A 76 -9.43 15.90 18.68
CA CYS A 76 -10.65 15.91 17.88
C CYS A 76 -11.25 17.32 17.95
N PRO A 77 -11.23 18.12 16.86
CA PRO A 77 -11.65 19.53 16.91
C PRO A 77 -13.17 19.71 16.82
N SER A 78 -13.89 18.75 16.23
CA SER A 78 -15.34 18.84 16.03
C SER A 78 -15.96 17.47 15.79
N SER A 79 -17.25 17.34 16.08
CA SER A 79 -18.03 16.08 15.91
C SER A 79 -17.42 14.90 16.65
N CYS A 80 -16.82 15.20 17.81
CA CYS A 80 -16.10 14.22 18.60
C CYS A 80 -17.07 13.28 19.31
N PRO A 81 -16.75 11.98 19.39
CA PRO A 81 -17.44 11.07 20.29
C PRO A 81 -17.33 11.56 21.75
N PRO A 82 -18.27 11.21 22.62
CA PRO A 82 -18.19 11.52 24.04
C PRO A 82 -16.84 11.07 24.64
N ASN A 83 -16.21 11.92 25.45
CA ASN A 83 -14.92 11.69 26.11
C ASN A 83 -13.70 11.55 25.17
N VAL A 84 -13.81 11.94 23.90
CA VAL A 84 -12.74 11.92 22.91
C VAL A 84 -12.40 13.34 22.46
N SER A 85 -11.74 14.12 23.31
CA SER A 85 -11.29 15.48 22.95
C SER A 85 -9.80 15.54 22.64
N THR A 86 -8.97 15.01 23.52
CA THR A 86 -7.53 14.82 23.30
C THR A 86 -7.24 13.34 23.21
N LEU A 87 -6.67 12.94 22.08
CA LEU A 87 -6.44 11.53 21.78
C LEU A 87 -5.05 11.09 22.27
N SER A 88 -4.01 11.83 21.93
CA SER A 88 -2.62 11.48 22.28
C SER A 88 -1.69 12.67 22.19
N SER A 89 -0.51 12.53 22.81
CA SER A 89 0.67 13.32 22.49
C SER A 89 1.26 12.90 21.14
N VAL A 90 1.85 13.84 20.41
CA VAL A 90 2.68 13.54 19.22
C VAL A 90 4.12 13.22 19.59
N THR A 91 4.44 13.15 20.88
CA THR A 91 5.73 12.72 21.38
C THR A 91 5.88 11.21 21.22
N VAL A 92 6.85 10.79 20.42
CA VAL A 92 7.05 9.39 20.04
C VAL A 92 8.49 8.95 20.21
N PRO A 93 8.77 7.66 20.43
CA PRO A 93 10.14 7.14 20.43
C PRO A 93 10.83 7.42 19.10
N CYS A 94 12.10 7.87 19.16
CA CYS A 94 12.93 8.01 17.97
C CYS A 94 13.20 6.64 17.35
N THR A 95 12.98 6.51 16.04
CA THR A 95 13.25 5.30 15.26
C THR A 95 14.28 5.52 14.16
N GLY A 96 14.63 6.78 13.85
CA GLY A 96 15.62 7.09 12.83
C GLY A 96 16.06 8.55 12.87
N TYR A 97 17.21 8.84 12.26
CA TYR A 97 17.71 10.19 12.12
C TYR A 97 18.59 10.32 10.89
N ASN A 98 18.76 11.56 10.44
CA ASN A 98 19.68 11.90 9.39
C ASN A 98 20.28 13.29 9.66
N GLN A 99 21.59 13.35 9.92
CA GLN A 99 22.27 14.59 10.25
C GLN A 99 22.48 15.50 9.03
N ILE A 100 22.72 14.91 7.85
CA ILE A 100 22.95 15.65 6.61
C ILE A 100 21.67 16.36 6.16
N GLU A 101 20.53 15.67 6.19
CA GLU A 101 19.22 16.26 5.87
C GLU A 101 18.55 16.93 7.09
N SER A 102 19.26 16.98 8.22
CA SER A 102 18.81 17.61 9.46
C SER A 102 17.40 17.22 9.89
N TYR A 103 17.12 15.90 9.96
CA TYR A 103 15.88 15.39 10.54
C TYR A 103 16.10 14.25 11.52
N VAL A 104 15.14 14.09 12.41
CA VAL A 104 14.92 12.94 13.25
C VAL A 104 13.50 12.46 13.03
N SER A 105 13.29 11.16 13.01
CA SER A 105 11.96 10.56 12.84
C SER A 105 11.63 9.59 13.96
N GLY A 106 10.35 9.47 14.28
CA GLY A 106 9.88 8.55 15.29
C GLY A 106 8.53 7.95 14.93
N GLU A 107 8.26 6.77 15.50
CA GLU A 107 6.99 6.06 15.38
C GLU A 107 6.43 5.78 16.76
N GLY A 108 5.14 6.00 16.93
CA GLY A 108 4.42 5.67 18.15
C GLY A 108 3.05 5.11 17.87
N ARG A 109 2.60 4.26 18.79
CA ARG A 109 1.27 3.66 18.78
C ARG A 109 0.61 3.94 20.11
N PHE A 110 -0.66 4.31 20.09
CA PHE A 110 -1.47 4.44 21.29
C PHE A 110 -2.90 4.00 21.01
N THR A 111 -3.61 3.67 22.05
CA THR A 111 -4.98 3.16 21.97
C THR A 111 -5.91 4.04 22.75
N PHE A 112 -7.13 4.17 22.26
CA PHE A 112 -8.24 4.80 22.98
C PHE A 112 -9.53 4.01 22.76
N ARG A 113 -10.56 4.33 23.56
CA ARG A 113 -11.84 3.66 23.48
C ARG A 113 -12.90 4.59 22.89
N VAL A 114 -13.69 4.06 21.96
CA VAL A 114 -14.76 4.81 21.31
C VAL A 114 -15.95 3.90 21.03
N ALA A 115 -17.16 4.41 21.14
CA ALA A 115 -18.36 3.67 20.78
C ALA A 115 -18.39 3.40 19.26
N PRO A 116 -19.04 2.32 18.79
CA PRO A 116 -19.27 2.11 17.37
C PRO A 116 -20.15 3.20 16.75
N ASN A 117 -20.15 3.28 15.39
CA ASN A 117 -20.97 4.20 14.61
C ASN A 117 -20.65 5.69 14.77
N TYR A 118 -19.38 6.01 14.92
CA TYR A 118 -18.87 7.38 14.85
C TYR A 118 -17.96 7.56 13.64
N ARG A 119 -18.04 8.77 13.04
CA ARG A 119 -17.09 9.25 12.03
C ARG A 119 -16.60 10.63 12.47
N PHE A 120 -15.30 10.79 12.71
CA PHE A 120 -14.71 12.01 13.24
C PHE A 120 -13.26 12.13 12.79
N ARG A 121 -12.66 13.30 13.00
CA ARG A 121 -11.24 13.54 12.64
C ARG A 121 -10.38 13.67 13.88
N ALA A 122 -9.23 13.00 13.85
CA ALA A 122 -8.11 13.22 14.74
C ALA A 122 -7.10 14.12 14.02
N VAL A 123 -6.74 15.26 14.63
CA VAL A 123 -5.96 16.31 13.98
C VAL A 123 -4.77 16.72 14.86
N PHE A 124 -3.59 16.84 14.23
CA PHE A 124 -2.43 17.49 14.79
C PHE A 124 -2.11 18.74 13.96
N THR A 125 -2.22 19.92 14.57
CA THR A 125 -1.93 21.20 13.92
C THR A 125 -1.05 22.06 14.81
N SER A 126 -0.12 22.79 14.19
CA SER A 126 0.70 23.80 14.87
C SER A 126 1.32 24.75 13.84
N SER A 127 2.31 25.56 14.24
CA SER A 127 3.03 26.53 13.42
C SER A 127 4.47 26.74 13.96
N ALA A 128 5.43 27.22 13.17
CA ALA A 128 5.35 27.50 11.75
C ALA A 128 6.33 26.59 10.99
N TRP A 129 6.07 26.36 9.69
CA TRP A 129 7.09 25.82 8.81
C TRP A 129 8.33 26.73 8.80
N PHE A 130 9.52 26.16 8.59
CA PHE A 130 10.70 26.94 8.23
C PHE A 130 10.52 27.55 6.83
N SER A 131 11.51 28.32 6.35
CA SER A 131 11.42 29.00 5.05
C SER A 131 11.20 28.02 3.91
N LEU A 132 10.07 28.14 3.23
CA LEU A 132 9.70 27.34 2.07
C LEU A 132 9.70 28.21 0.81
N VAL A 133 9.93 27.59 -0.35
CA VAL A 133 9.84 28.29 -1.65
C VAL A 133 8.41 28.74 -1.92
N THR A 134 7.43 27.92 -1.54
CA THR A 134 6.00 28.22 -1.70
C THR A 134 5.19 27.66 -0.52
N GLY A 135 4.08 28.32 -0.19
CA GLY A 135 3.27 27.97 0.96
C GLY A 135 3.93 28.36 2.28
N GLY A 136 3.49 27.80 3.38
CA GLY A 136 4.08 28.04 4.71
C GLY A 136 3.06 28.27 5.80
N GLY A 137 3.49 28.93 6.88
CA GLY A 137 2.64 29.18 8.07
C GLY A 137 2.40 27.91 8.89
N THR A 138 1.16 27.50 9.01
CA THR A 138 0.74 26.33 9.80
C THR A 138 0.95 25.01 9.06
N TRP A 139 1.25 23.94 9.82
CA TRP A 139 1.05 22.57 9.35
C TRP A 139 -0.18 21.96 9.98
N SER A 140 -0.82 21.02 9.31
CA SER A 140 -1.95 20.27 9.84
C SER A 140 -2.02 18.90 9.20
N VAL A 141 -1.94 17.86 10.02
CA VAL A 141 -2.06 16.46 9.61
C VAL A 141 -3.20 15.84 10.37
N SER A 142 -4.08 15.15 9.67
CA SER A 142 -5.25 14.54 10.29
C SER A 142 -5.40 13.08 9.87
N THR A 143 -6.35 12.39 10.47
CA THR A 143 -6.90 11.14 9.96
C THR A 143 -8.39 11.10 10.22
N GLU A 144 -9.15 10.54 9.30
CA GLU A 144 -10.58 10.38 9.48
C GLU A 144 -10.87 8.98 9.99
N ILE A 145 -11.35 8.91 11.22
CA ILE A 145 -11.68 7.67 11.93
C ILE A 145 -13.14 7.35 11.70
N ASN A 146 -13.42 6.14 11.23
CA ASN A 146 -14.75 5.66 10.90
C ASN A 146 -15.01 4.32 11.62
N THR A 147 -15.82 4.34 12.68
CA THR A 147 -16.16 3.16 13.48
C THR A 147 -17.51 2.54 13.09
N TYR A 148 -17.99 2.77 11.88
CA TYR A 148 -19.10 2.02 11.31
C TYR A 148 -18.63 0.65 10.86
N ILE A 149 -19.45 -0.37 11.12
CA ILE A 149 -19.18 -1.71 10.63
C ILE A 149 -19.44 -1.76 9.12
N ARG A 150 -18.54 -2.39 8.37
CA ARG A 150 -18.65 -2.55 6.92
C ARG A 150 -19.67 -3.64 6.57
N PRO A 151 -20.17 -3.69 5.33
CA PRO A 151 -21.07 -4.77 4.87
C PRO A 151 -20.50 -6.18 5.06
N ASN A 152 -19.20 -6.34 5.03
CA ASN A 152 -18.50 -7.60 5.28
C ASN A 152 -18.41 -8.00 6.77
N GLY A 153 -19.03 -7.23 7.68
CA GLY A 153 -19.04 -7.49 9.13
C GLY A 153 -17.77 -7.07 9.87
N ARG A 154 -16.86 -6.30 9.24
CA ARG A 154 -15.59 -5.83 9.81
C ARG A 154 -15.54 -4.32 9.94
N TYR A 155 -14.60 -3.85 10.73
CA TYR A 155 -14.20 -2.45 10.78
C TYR A 155 -13.06 -2.20 9.79
N ASN A 156 -13.02 -1.01 9.23
CA ASN A 156 -11.93 -0.57 8.37
C ASN A 156 -10.61 -0.46 9.12
N GLN A 157 -9.51 -0.73 8.43
CA GLN A 157 -8.15 -0.40 8.84
C GLN A 157 -7.60 0.60 7.82
N ALA A 158 -7.43 1.84 8.24
CA ALA A 158 -6.97 2.88 7.33
C ALA A 158 -5.56 2.59 6.76
N PRO A 159 -5.25 3.03 5.54
CA PRO A 159 -3.96 2.80 4.90
C PRO A 159 -2.78 3.33 5.74
N ILE A 160 -1.65 2.66 5.64
CA ILE A 160 -0.37 3.11 6.19
C ILE A 160 0.41 3.77 5.05
N VAL A 161 0.65 5.07 5.17
CA VAL A 161 1.38 5.84 4.17
C VAL A 161 2.77 6.15 4.68
N THR A 162 3.80 5.96 3.86
CA THR A 162 5.19 6.20 4.28
C THR A 162 5.97 6.91 3.19
N MET A 163 6.53 8.06 3.55
CA MET A 163 7.42 8.84 2.70
C MET A 163 8.69 9.19 3.47
N LEU A 164 9.79 9.33 2.76
CA LEU A 164 11.00 9.92 3.34
C LEU A 164 10.69 11.35 3.79
N PRO A 165 11.09 11.77 5.01
CA PRO A 165 10.77 13.11 5.52
C PRO A 165 11.33 14.23 4.64
N VAL A 166 12.52 14.00 4.06
CA VAL A 166 13.16 14.90 3.12
C VAL A 166 13.58 14.10 1.90
N ILE A 167 13.18 14.56 0.73
CA ILE A 167 13.54 13.98 -0.57
C ILE A 167 14.37 15.01 -1.32
N ARG A 168 15.62 14.66 -1.67
CA ARG A 168 16.53 15.53 -2.42
C ARG A 168 16.19 15.46 -3.91
N LEU A 169 16.00 16.63 -4.53
CA LEU A 169 15.71 16.75 -5.94
C LEU A 169 16.66 17.76 -6.57
N ARG A 170 17.21 17.41 -7.70
CA ARG A 170 18.03 18.34 -8.49
C ARG A 170 17.13 19.22 -9.34
N ARG A 171 17.39 20.52 -9.36
CA ARG A 171 16.65 21.50 -10.16
C ARG A 171 16.63 21.11 -11.63
N TYR A 172 15.50 21.33 -12.31
CA TYR A 172 15.24 21.06 -13.73
C TYR A 172 15.28 19.59 -14.16
N LEU A 173 15.47 18.63 -13.26
CA LEU A 173 15.28 17.22 -13.60
C LEU A 173 13.85 16.77 -13.35
N SER A 174 13.41 15.83 -14.18
CA SER A 174 12.08 15.23 -14.05
C SER A 174 12.11 14.07 -13.07
N TYR A 175 11.11 14.03 -12.17
CA TYR A 175 10.97 12.98 -11.16
C TYR A 175 9.57 12.38 -11.18
N ASN A 176 9.48 11.07 -11.05
CA ASN A 176 8.27 10.33 -10.76
C ASN A 176 8.39 9.80 -9.33
N ILE A 177 7.68 10.40 -8.39
CA ILE A 177 7.80 10.14 -6.96
C ILE A 177 6.60 9.32 -6.53
N LYS A 178 6.83 8.05 -6.17
CA LYS A 178 5.80 7.14 -5.68
C LYS A 178 5.46 7.45 -4.23
N ILE A 179 4.18 7.64 -3.92
CA ILE A 179 3.65 7.66 -2.56
C ILE A 179 3.46 6.20 -2.12
N ASN A 180 4.21 5.78 -1.09
CA ASN A 180 4.22 4.39 -0.67
C ASN A 180 3.08 4.12 0.29
N VAL A 181 2.19 3.22 -0.11
CA VAL A 181 0.97 2.88 0.63
C VAL A 181 0.93 1.38 0.90
N ALA A 182 0.53 1.02 2.10
CA ALA A 182 0.17 -0.34 2.48
C ALA A 182 -1.21 -0.32 3.12
N ASP A 183 -2.07 -1.26 2.74
CA ASP A 183 -3.39 -1.43 3.32
C ASP A 183 -3.53 -2.82 3.91
N ASN A 184 -3.96 -2.92 5.18
CA ASN A 184 -4.08 -4.20 5.88
C ASN A 184 -5.36 -4.96 5.52
N ASP A 185 -6.37 -4.26 5.03
CA ASP A 185 -7.62 -4.84 4.53
C ASP A 185 -7.55 -5.14 3.03
N PHE A 186 -6.45 -4.68 2.38
CA PHE A 186 -6.20 -4.80 0.94
C PHE A 186 -7.24 -4.07 0.10
N ASP A 187 -7.80 -3.01 0.65
CA ASP A 187 -8.78 -2.18 -0.02
C ASP A 187 -8.14 -1.41 -1.19
N ARG A 188 -8.94 -1.05 -2.18
CA ARG A 188 -8.52 -0.13 -3.23
C ARG A 188 -8.25 1.24 -2.63
N TYR A 189 -7.13 1.84 -2.98
CA TYR A 189 -6.81 3.19 -2.55
C TYR A 189 -6.50 4.12 -3.73
N THR A 190 -6.62 5.42 -3.49
CA THR A 190 -6.20 6.48 -4.40
C THR A 190 -5.49 7.58 -3.62
N CYS A 191 -4.67 8.36 -4.30
CA CYS A 191 -3.98 9.49 -3.72
C CYS A 191 -4.46 10.79 -4.36
N ILE A 192 -4.80 11.76 -3.55
CA ILE A 192 -5.20 13.10 -4.00
C ILE A 192 -4.31 14.16 -3.35
N TRP A 193 -4.27 15.35 -3.93
CA TRP A 193 -3.73 16.50 -3.21
C TRP A 193 -4.61 16.81 -2.00
N SER A 194 -3.97 17.02 -0.84
CA SER A 194 -4.70 17.50 0.33
C SER A 194 -5.30 18.88 0.05
N ASN A 195 -6.58 19.06 0.37
CA ASN A 195 -7.34 20.24 -0.03
C ASN A 195 -8.10 20.92 1.13
N THR A 196 -8.13 20.32 2.31
CA THR A 196 -8.75 20.90 3.50
C THR A 196 -7.68 21.42 4.47
N SER A 197 -7.96 22.51 5.17
CA SER A 197 -7.02 23.10 6.13
C SER A 197 -6.59 22.12 7.23
N GLN A 198 -7.44 21.16 7.57
CA GLN A 198 -7.13 20.10 8.56
C GLN A 198 -6.17 19.04 8.02
N GLU A 199 -6.02 18.93 6.70
CA GLU A 199 -5.14 17.94 6.04
C GLU A 199 -3.79 18.55 5.62
N CYS A 200 -3.74 19.85 5.37
CA CYS A 200 -2.57 20.50 4.76
C CYS A 200 -2.14 21.81 5.43
N GLY A 201 -2.96 22.44 6.27
CA GLY A 201 -2.59 23.75 6.84
C GLY A 201 -2.27 24.79 5.78
N GLY A 202 -1.12 25.45 5.88
CA GLY A 202 -0.66 26.47 4.95
C GLY A 202 0.06 25.94 3.69
N ILE A 203 0.08 24.63 3.48
CA ILE A 203 0.70 23.97 2.33
C ILE A 203 -0.31 23.19 1.47
N CYS A 204 -1.58 23.56 1.51
CA CYS A 204 -2.58 23.01 0.59
C CYS A 204 -2.21 23.28 -0.86
N ARG A 205 -2.63 22.40 -1.78
CA ARG A 205 -2.28 22.54 -3.22
C ARG A 205 -2.55 23.93 -3.77
N SER A 206 -3.62 24.58 -3.32
CA SER A 206 -3.98 25.96 -3.74
C SER A 206 -3.00 27.02 -3.27
N ALA A 207 -2.25 26.78 -2.19
CA ALA A 207 -1.21 27.68 -1.67
C ALA A 207 0.17 27.43 -2.29
N LEU A 208 0.32 26.33 -3.06
CA LEU A 208 1.58 25.95 -3.69
C LEU A 208 1.66 26.47 -5.12
N ASN A 209 2.60 27.36 -5.37
CA ASN A 209 2.92 27.80 -6.73
C ASN A 209 3.91 26.80 -7.37
N LEU A 210 3.41 25.64 -7.76
CA LEU A 210 4.21 24.59 -8.39
C LEU A 210 4.22 24.77 -9.92
N PRO A 211 5.29 24.30 -10.61
CA PRO A 211 5.36 24.31 -12.06
C PRO A 211 4.11 23.66 -12.71
N ALA A 212 3.67 24.20 -13.84
CA ALA A 212 2.48 23.71 -14.54
C ALA A 212 2.58 22.23 -14.97
N SER A 213 3.80 21.72 -15.14
CA SER A 213 4.08 20.30 -15.42
C SER A 213 3.86 19.38 -14.22
N THR A 214 3.58 19.92 -13.03
CA THR A 214 3.38 19.11 -11.81
C THR A 214 1.98 18.50 -11.81
N PHE A 215 1.89 17.19 -11.85
CA PHE A 215 0.63 16.45 -11.74
C PHE A 215 0.76 15.18 -10.91
N LEU A 216 -0.33 14.80 -10.26
CA LEU A 216 -0.45 13.57 -9.51
C LEU A 216 -1.32 12.59 -10.30
N ASN A 217 -0.78 11.40 -10.56
CA ASN A 217 -1.60 10.28 -11.01
C ASN A 217 -2.25 9.66 -9.78
N GLU A 218 -3.54 9.91 -9.60
CA GLU A 218 -4.29 9.56 -8.39
C GLU A 218 -4.42 8.04 -8.19
N THR A 219 -4.54 7.29 -9.28
CA THR A 219 -4.71 5.83 -9.23
C THR A 219 -3.40 5.10 -8.91
N SER A 220 -2.29 5.51 -9.50
CA SER A 220 -0.97 4.89 -9.26
C SER A 220 -0.23 5.52 -8.07
N CYS A 221 -0.75 6.60 -7.51
CA CYS A 221 -0.10 7.38 -6.43
C CYS A 221 1.31 7.85 -6.81
N ILE A 222 1.48 8.32 -8.05
CA ILE A 222 2.77 8.82 -8.55
C ILE A 222 2.66 10.31 -8.84
N LEU A 223 3.50 11.10 -8.18
CA LEU A 223 3.67 12.52 -8.43
C LEU A 223 4.73 12.71 -9.52
N HIS A 224 4.35 13.38 -10.61
CA HIS A 224 5.30 13.93 -11.56
C HIS A 224 5.68 15.36 -11.14
N PHE A 225 6.98 15.62 -10.97
CA PHE A 225 7.47 16.92 -10.51
C PHE A 225 8.80 17.29 -11.17
N VAL A 226 8.87 18.53 -11.70
CA VAL A 226 10.09 19.13 -12.24
C VAL A 226 10.35 20.42 -11.45
N PRO A 227 11.23 20.43 -10.45
CA PRO A 227 11.47 21.60 -9.62
C PRO A 227 12.17 22.71 -10.40
N ALA A 228 11.64 23.94 -10.30
CA ALA A 228 12.15 25.11 -11.02
C ALA A 228 13.00 26.06 -10.16
N ALA A 229 12.85 26.04 -8.83
CA ALA A 229 13.61 26.87 -7.92
C ALA A 229 14.28 26.04 -6.83
N VAL A 230 15.46 26.46 -6.41
CA VAL A 230 16.22 25.88 -5.30
C VAL A 230 15.57 26.25 -3.97
N GLY A 231 15.55 25.31 -3.03
CA GLY A 231 15.01 25.49 -1.68
C GLY A 231 14.07 24.37 -1.28
N PHE A 232 13.32 24.58 -0.21
CA PHE A 232 12.46 23.58 0.36
C PHE A 232 10.99 23.77 -0.06
N TYR A 233 10.36 22.68 -0.48
CA TYR A 233 8.94 22.62 -0.77
C TYR A 233 8.30 21.62 0.20
N ALA A 234 7.39 22.06 1.03
CA ALA A 234 6.54 21.15 1.78
C ALA A 234 5.30 20.81 0.96
N VAL A 235 4.94 19.53 0.92
CA VAL A 235 3.80 19.03 0.17
C VAL A 235 2.91 18.14 1.03
N ALA A 236 1.63 18.13 0.69
CA ALA A 236 0.62 17.36 1.40
C ALA A 236 -0.26 16.57 0.41
N PHE A 237 -0.35 15.27 0.63
CA PHE A 237 -1.23 14.36 -0.10
C PHE A 237 -2.16 13.65 0.87
N THR A 238 -3.34 13.26 0.41
CA THR A 238 -4.28 12.44 1.18
C THR A 238 -4.52 11.13 0.46
N VAL A 239 -4.30 10.03 1.15
CA VAL A 239 -4.66 8.69 0.68
C VAL A 239 -6.07 8.37 1.14
N LEU A 240 -6.88 7.88 0.21
CA LEU A 240 -8.26 7.46 0.41
C LEU A 240 -8.35 5.96 0.14
N ASP A 241 -9.03 5.21 0.98
CA ASP A 241 -9.37 3.82 0.76
C ASP A 241 -10.87 3.63 0.49
N PHE A 242 -11.22 2.57 -0.22
CA PHE A 242 -12.58 2.34 -0.71
C PHE A 242 -12.97 0.89 -0.56
N GLU A 243 -14.23 0.63 -0.25
CA GLU A 243 -14.82 -0.71 -0.08
C GLU A 243 -14.57 -1.62 -1.30
N ASN A 244 -14.66 -1.06 -2.52
CA ASN A 244 -14.48 -1.78 -3.78
C ASN A 244 -14.21 -0.79 -4.93
N ASP A 245 -14.05 -1.32 -6.15
CA ASP A 245 -13.69 -0.54 -7.34
C ASP A 245 -14.78 0.44 -7.79
N THR A 246 -16.04 0.21 -7.41
CA THR A 246 -17.19 1.06 -7.78
C THR A 246 -17.55 2.08 -6.70
N SER A 247 -16.97 1.96 -5.51
CA SER A 247 -17.24 2.88 -4.40
C SER A 247 -16.71 4.28 -4.70
N THR A 248 -17.54 5.29 -4.49
CA THR A 248 -17.21 6.71 -4.62
C THR A 248 -16.95 7.39 -3.27
N THR A 249 -17.43 6.79 -2.19
CA THR A 249 -17.22 7.29 -0.82
C THR A 249 -16.07 6.53 -0.18
N SER A 250 -15.07 7.26 0.30
CA SER A 250 -13.93 6.67 1.00
C SER A 250 -14.31 6.17 2.38
N LEU A 251 -13.66 5.09 2.80
CA LEU A 251 -13.77 4.52 4.15
C LEU A 251 -12.96 5.34 5.15
N SER A 252 -11.79 5.81 4.75
CA SER A 252 -10.92 6.69 5.54
C SER A 252 -10.19 7.72 4.69
N ARG A 253 -9.52 8.67 5.36
CA ARG A 253 -8.66 9.69 4.76
C ARG A 253 -7.39 9.82 5.60
N VAL A 254 -6.24 9.59 4.96
CA VAL A 254 -4.93 9.61 5.63
C VAL A 254 -4.01 10.61 4.93
N PRO A 255 -3.94 11.86 5.39
CA PRO A 255 -2.98 12.84 4.92
C PRO A 255 -1.54 12.48 5.32
N ILE A 256 -0.61 12.80 4.43
CA ILE A 256 0.83 12.76 4.67
C ILE A 256 1.48 14.06 4.26
N GLN A 257 2.43 14.54 5.06
CA GLN A 257 3.23 15.72 4.77
C GLN A 257 4.72 15.37 4.81
N PHE A 258 5.48 15.88 3.85
CA PHE A 258 6.94 15.71 3.75
C PHE A 258 7.55 16.84 2.92
N ILE A 259 8.87 16.83 2.73
CA ILE A 259 9.62 17.94 2.16
C ILE A 259 10.41 17.49 0.94
N PHE A 260 10.40 18.32 -0.11
CA PHE A 260 11.41 18.28 -1.16
C PHE A 260 12.51 19.28 -0.85
N ASN A 261 13.77 18.83 -0.79
CA ASN A 261 14.97 19.66 -0.76
C ASN A 261 15.51 19.77 -2.18
N VAL A 262 15.18 20.87 -2.85
CA VAL A 262 15.64 21.15 -4.22
C VAL A 262 16.98 21.88 -4.17
N TRP A 263 17.96 21.33 -4.84
CA TRP A 263 19.31 21.87 -4.89
C TRP A 263 19.81 21.96 -6.33
N ASP A 264 20.86 22.72 -6.54
CA ASP A 264 21.53 22.89 -7.83
C ASP A 264 22.89 22.23 -7.84
N SER A 265 23.37 21.87 -9.02
CA SER A 265 24.67 21.25 -9.18
C SER A 265 25.25 21.52 -10.56
N ASN A 266 26.50 21.89 -10.57
CA ASN A 266 27.30 22.03 -11.79
C ASN A 266 27.87 20.68 -12.29
N VAL A 267 27.65 19.58 -11.55
CA VAL A 267 28.12 18.26 -11.94
C VAL A 267 27.24 17.69 -13.05
N THR A 268 27.85 17.20 -14.11
CA THR A 268 27.12 16.67 -15.29
C THR A 268 26.40 15.35 -15.04
N CYS A 269 26.97 14.47 -14.17
CA CYS A 269 26.34 13.18 -13.88
C CYS A 269 25.07 13.36 -13.04
N SER A 270 23.95 12.81 -13.54
CA SER A 270 22.65 12.83 -12.88
C SER A 270 22.08 11.41 -12.63
N LEU A 271 22.94 10.38 -12.78
CA LEU A 271 22.53 9.00 -12.52
C LEU A 271 22.26 8.82 -11.03
N LYS A 272 21.11 8.23 -10.72
CA LYS A 272 20.68 8.01 -9.33
C LYS A 272 21.32 6.74 -8.75
N PRO A 273 21.70 6.71 -7.45
CA PRO A 273 21.98 5.45 -6.76
C PRO A 273 20.81 4.46 -6.88
N ILE A 274 21.11 3.17 -7.06
CA ILE A 274 20.09 2.12 -7.19
C ILE A 274 20.19 1.10 -6.06
N TYR A 275 19.05 0.59 -5.64
CA TYR A 275 18.94 -0.50 -4.68
C TYR A 275 19.09 -1.85 -5.39
N ILE A 276 19.97 -2.73 -4.85
CA ILE A 276 20.25 -4.08 -5.34
C ILE A 276 20.35 -5.12 -4.20
N GLY A 277 19.64 -4.91 -3.09
CA GLY A 277 19.74 -5.75 -1.89
C GLY A 277 19.10 -7.14 -2.00
N ASP A 278 19.06 -7.86 -0.87
CA ASP A 278 18.65 -9.26 -0.80
C ASP A 278 17.17 -9.48 -1.14
N ALA A 279 16.32 -8.49 -0.94
CA ALA A 279 14.89 -8.56 -1.21
C ALA A 279 14.50 -7.51 -2.25
N PRO A 280 13.70 -7.84 -3.28
CA PRO A 280 13.15 -6.84 -4.18
C PRO A 280 12.35 -5.74 -3.45
N ALA A 281 12.35 -4.53 -4.01
CA ALA A 281 11.49 -3.47 -3.49
C ALA A 281 10.01 -3.91 -3.50
N ASP A 282 9.25 -3.43 -2.53
CA ASP A 282 7.84 -3.77 -2.28
C ASP A 282 7.59 -5.25 -1.89
N GLN A 283 8.63 -6.07 -1.74
CA GLN A 283 8.48 -7.44 -1.27
C GLN A 283 7.99 -7.48 0.18
N CYS A 284 7.09 -8.43 0.45
CA CYS A 284 6.62 -8.73 1.80
C CYS A 284 7.53 -9.73 2.50
N ILE A 285 7.97 -9.34 3.67
CA ILE A 285 8.82 -10.15 4.55
C ILE A 285 7.98 -10.47 5.79
N PHE A 286 7.67 -11.74 5.98
CA PHE A 286 6.85 -12.18 7.11
C PHE A 286 7.70 -12.34 8.36
N VAL A 287 7.18 -11.81 9.47
CA VAL A 287 7.85 -11.77 10.77
C VAL A 287 6.88 -12.22 11.85
N GLU A 288 7.26 -13.17 12.68
CA GLU A 288 6.51 -13.48 13.89
C GLU A 288 6.88 -12.51 15.02
N PRO A 289 5.95 -12.16 15.95
CA PRO A 289 6.29 -11.33 17.10
C PRO A 289 7.47 -11.91 17.90
N GLY A 290 8.49 -11.07 18.12
CA GLY A 290 9.73 -11.45 18.77
C GLY A 290 10.78 -12.10 17.86
N GLN A 291 10.42 -12.47 16.62
CA GLN A 291 11.37 -12.98 15.63
C GLN A 291 12.24 -11.83 15.12
N ASN A 292 13.56 -12.04 15.10
CA ASN A 292 14.50 -11.12 14.48
C ASN A 292 14.78 -11.56 13.04
N ILE A 293 14.52 -10.67 12.09
CA ILE A 293 14.87 -10.83 10.68
C ILE A 293 16.05 -9.93 10.36
N THR A 294 17.05 -10.50 9.70
CA THR A 294 18.27 -9.78 9.30
C THR A 294 18.51 -9.94 7.81
N MET A 295 18.88 -8.84 7.14
CA MET A 295 19.20 -8.82 5.70
C MET A 295 20.19 -7.72 5.36
N PHE A 296 20.72 -7.76 4.13
CA PHE A 296 21.57 -6.72 3.60
C PHE A 296 20.81 -5.81 2.63
N ILE A 297 20.94 -4.53 2.87
CA ILE A 297 20.59 -3.48 1.90
C ILE A 297 21.86 -3.15 1.14
N ARG A 298 21.80 -3.21 -0.19
CA ARG A 298 22.92 -2.87 -1.07
C ARG A 298 22.52 -1.73 -1.98
N ILE A 299 23.37 -0.71 -2.04
CA ILE A 299 23.16 0.46 -2.89
C ILE A 299 24.35 0.57 -3.84
N LYS A 300 24.05 0.58 -5.13
CA LYS A 300 25.05 0.78 -6.18
C LYS A 300 25.08 2.23 -6.61
N ILE A 301 26.26 2.84 -6.53
CA ILE A 301 26.52 4.19 -7.04
C ILE A 301 26.79 4.11 -8.53
N GLN A 302 26.14 4.96 -9.31
CA GLN A 302 26.21 4.91 -10.76
C GLN A 302 27.08 6.01 -11.38
N CYS A 303 27.24 7.13 -10.67
CA CYS A 303 28.10 8.21 -11.17
C CYS A 303 29.57 7.86 -11.00
N PRO A 304 30.41 8.05 -12.04
CA PRO A 304 31.86 7.84 -11.93
C PRO A 304 32.49 8.69 -10.82
N ASN A 305 33.39 8.10 -10.06
CA ASN A 305 34.11 8.73 -8.95
C ASN A 305 33.22 9.24 -7.79
N ALA A 306 31.93 8.96 -7.80
CA ALA A 306 31.07 9.23 -6.66
C ALA A 306 31.12 8.07 -5.66
N THR A 307 30.90 8.39 -4.38
CA THR A 307 30.81 7.44 -3.28
C THR A 307 29.42 7.54 -2.62
N LEU A 308 29.05 6.58 -1.78
CA LEU A 308 27.87 6.73 -0.94
C LEU A 308 28.13 7.76 0.15
N ALA A 309 27.39 8.87 0.13
CA ALA A 309 27.48 9.91 1.17
C ALA A 309 26.51 9.63 2.32
N ASN A 310 25.33 9.08 2.01
CA ASN A 310 24.28 8.96 2.99
C ASN A 310 23.23 7.91 2.60
N VAL A 311 22.47 7.44 3.61
CA VAL A 311 21.23 6.68 3.44
C VAL A 311 20.13 7.40 4.19
N ILE A 312 19.12 7.83 3.47
CA ILE A 312 17.92 8.45 4.04
C ILE A 312 16.90 7.33 4.27
N GLY A 313 16.27 7.27 5.45
CA GLY A 313 15.32 6.21 5.76
C GLY A 313 14.21 6.60 6.71
N VAL A 314 13.12 5.85 6.65
CA VAL A 314 12.02 5.83 7.64
C VAL A 314 11.87 4.41 8.15
N TYR A 315 12.02 4.25 9.43
CA TYR A 315 12.15 2.96 10.10
C TYR A 315 10.96 2.71 11.00
N PRO A 316 10.34 1.51 10.94
CA PRO A 316 9.39 1.10 11.98
C PRO A 316 10.12 0.89 13.32
N ALA A 317 9.38 0.95 14.42
CA ALA A 317 9.91 0.63 15.73
C ALA A 317 10.45 -0.82 15.77
N GLY A 318 11.54 -1.07 16.48
CA GLY A 318 12.22 -2.38 16.51
C GLY A 318 13.23 -2.61 15.38
N PHE A 319 13.54 -1.56 14.60
CA PHE A 319 14.50 -1.61 13.50
C PHE A 319 15.89 -1.13 13.96
N THR A 320 16.92 -1.80 13.50
CA THR A 320 18.33 -1.40 13.71
C THR A 320 19.12 -1.54 12.43
N GLN A 321 20.19 -0.75 12.28
CA GLN A 321 21.06 -0.81 11.12
C GLN A 321 22.53 -0.70 11.51
N SER A 322 23.41 -1.33 10.71
CA SER A 322 24.85 -1.13 10.80
C SER A 322 25.29 0.12 10.01
N THR A 323 26.52 0.55 10.23
CA THR A 323 27.20 1.47 9.31
C THR A 323 27.35 0.83 7.93
N PRO A 324 27.23 1.60 6.84
CA PRO A 324 27.55 1.11 5.50
C PRO A 324 29.03 0.73 5.37
N PHE A 325 29.30 -0.32 4.60
CA PHE A 325 30.65 -0.73 4.20
C PHE A 325 30.68 -1.00 2.71
N THR A 326 31.83 -0.83 2.08
CA THR A 326 32.03 -1.03 0.64
C THR A 326 32.16 -2.51 0.33
N ASP A 327 31.58 -2.96 -0.76
CA ASP A 327 31.75 -4.33 -1.26
C ASP A 327 33.21 -4.55 -1.69
N PRO A 328 33.88 -5.64 -1.28
CA PRO A 328 35.27 -5.88 -1.58
C PRO A 328 35.55 -6.17 -3.06
N TYR A 329 34.53 -6.57 -3.85
CA TYR A 329 34.67 -6.93 -5.27
C TYR A 329 34.18 -5.82 -6.22
N ASP A 330 33.25 -4.96 -5.76
CA ASP A 330 32.74 -3.82 -6.53
C ASP A 330 32.65 -2.58 -5.61
N THR A 331 33.64 -1.73 -5.68
CA THR A 331 33.74 -0.52 -4.85
C THR A 331 32.64 0.51 -5.09
N THR A 332 31.82 0.32 -6.12
CA THR A 332 30.61 1.13 -6.36
C THR A 332 29.41 0.65 -5.54
N ILE A 333 29.48 -0.53 -4.91
CA ILE A 333 28.43 -1.11 -4.10
C ILE A 333 28.71 -0.89 -2.62
N TYR A 334 27.73 -0.35 -1.91
CA TYR A 334 27.74 -0.12 -0.47
C TYR A 334 26.67 -0.98 0.18
N SER A 335 27.07 -1.76 1.17
CA SER A 335 26.20 -2.68 1.90
C SER A 335 26.04 -2.24 3.36
N PHE A 336 24.87 -2.37 3.92
CA PHE A 336 24.64 -2.28 5.36
C PHE A 336 23.62 -3.32 5.79
N LYS A 337 23.85 -3.83 7.00
CA LYS A 337 22.99 -4.84 7.62
C LYS A 337 21.81 -4.13 8.27
N VAL A 338 20.62 -4.61 8.04
CA VAL A 338 19.41 -4.20 8.75
C VAL A 338 18.84 -5.37 9.52
N SER A 339 18.31 -5.10 10.71
CA SER A 339 17.62 -6.09 11.54
C SER A 339 16.30 -5.51 12.01
N TYR A 340 15.25 -6.30 11.95
CA TYR A 340 13.91 -5.95 12.41
C TYR A 340 13.37 -7.00 13.35
N THR A 341 12.91 -6.56 14.52
CA THR A 341 12.20 -7.40 15.49
C THR A 341 10.81 -6.81 15.69
N GLY A 342 9.81 -7.40 15.04
CA GLY A 342 8.41 -7.00 15.21
C GLY A 342 7.87 -7.46 16.56
N ASN A 343 6.93 -6.70 17.12
CA ASN A 343 6.23 -7.07 18.34
C ASN A 343 4.73 -7.28 18.11
N ALA A 344 4.01 -7.84 19.09
CA ALA A 344 2.59 -8.15 18.96
C ALA A 344 1.68 -6.94 18.70
N ASN A 345 2.12 -5.73 19.06
CA ASN A 345 1.38 -4.50 18.78
C ASN A 345 1.55 -4.02 17.33
N GLN A 346 2.52 -4.60 16.59
CA GLN A 346 2.81 -4.25 15.21
C GLN A 346 2.21 -5.23 14.19
N VAL A 347 1.28 -6.09 14.61
CA VAL A 347 0.58 -7.02 13.70
C VAL A 347 0.04 -6.25 12.49
N GLY A 348 0.26 -6.79 11.29
CA GLY A 348 -0.02 -6.13 10.01
C GLY A 348 1.26 -5.63 9.32
N GLN A 349 1.09 -4.79 8.31
CA GLN A 349 2.18 -4.28 7.49
C GLN A 349 2.92 -3.14 8.19
N ASN A 350 4.25 -3.20 8.16
CA ASN A 350 5.16 -2.17 8.67
C ASN A 350 6.15 -1.82 7.56
N LEU A 351 6.13 -0.58 7.09
CA LEU A 351 6.94 -0.14 5.97
C LEU A 351 8.28 0.41 6.45
N PHE A 352 9.37 -0.14 5.92
CA PHE A 352 10.70 0.43 5.95
C PHE A 352 11.03 0.99 4.58
N CYS A 353 11.18 2.31 4.46
CA CYS A 353 11.50 2.99 3.21
C CYS A 353 12.85 3.69 3.30
N PHE A 354 13.65 3.61 2.24
CA PHE A 354 15.00 4.17 2.21
C PHE A 354 15.41 4.58 0.79
N ALA A 355 16.44 5.44 0.72
CA ALA A 355 17.13 5.83 -0.51
C ALA A 355 18.61 6.12 -0.23
N GLY A 356 19.50 5.75 -1.14
CA GLY A 356 20.89 6.16 -1.10
C GLY A 356 21.09 7.56 -1.67
N VAL A 357 22.07 8.29 -1.15
CA VAL A 357 22.52 9.58 -1.66
C VAL A 357 24.00 9.47 -1.95
N ASP A 358 24.43 9.84 -3.14
CA ASP A 358 25.85 9.85 -3.51
C ASP A 358 26.57 11.14 -3.06
N SER A 359 27.90 11.13 -3.14
CA SER A 359 28.75 12.26 -2.70
C SER A 359 28.58 13.53 -3.54
N ILE A 360 27.97 13.43 -4.71
CA ILE A 360 27.64 14.57 -5.56
C ILE A 360 26.18 15.00 -5.40
N GLY A 361 25.46 14.41 -4.46
CA GLY A 361 24.13 14.81 -4.00
C GLY A 361 22.95 14.18 -4.71
N ASN A 362 23.13 13.29 -5.71
CA ASN A 362 21.99 12.60 -6.33
C ASN A 362 21.38 11.59 -5.35
N GLN A 363 20.07 11.64 -5.22
CA GLN A 363 19.31 10.69 -4.42
C GLN A 363 18.64 9.63 -5.31
N GLY A 364 18.75 8.37 -4.90
CA GLY A 364 18.01 7.26 -5.49
C GLY A 364 16.51 7.36 -5.29
N ASP A 365 15.77 6.55 -6.02
CA ASP A 365 14.32 6.43 -5.77
C ASP A 365 14.05 5.83 -4.39
N SER A 366 12.92 6.17 -3.80
CA SER A 366 12.49 5.60 -2.53
C SER A 366 12.11 4.13 -2.74
N ASN A 367 12.83 3.23 -2.07
CA ASN A 367 12.54 1.79 -2.06
C ASN A 367 11.94 1.43 -0.71
N CYS A 368 10.89 0.63 -0.70
CA CYS A 368 10.26 0.17 0.53
C CYS A 368 10.29 -1.35 0.62
N LEU A 369 10.56 -1.87 1.82
CA LEU A 369 10.34 -3.25 2.20
C LEU A 369 9.14 -3.31 3.14
N ARG A 370 8.32 -4.34 2.99
CA ARG A 370 7.08 -4.53 3.76
C ARG A 370 7.28 -5.64 4.77
N PHE A 371 7.52 -5.29 6.02
CA PHE A 371 7.56 -6.26 7.11
C PHE A 371 6.13 -6.53 7.59
N THR A 372 5.62 -7.72 7.33
CA THR A 372 4.29 -8.13 7.76
C THR A 372 4.40 -8.95 9.03
N VAL A 373 4.09 -8.33 10.16
CA VAL A 373 4.06 -9.02 11.45
C VAL A 373 2.76 -9.82 11.55
N GLN A 374 2.89 -11.13 11.71
CA GLN A 374 1.76 -12.07 11.81
C GLN A 374 1.89 -12.92 13.06
N LEU A 375 0.80 -13.08 13.79
CA LEU A 375 0.71 -14.08 14.85
C LEU A 375 0.88 -15.49 14.26
N ALA A 376 1.21 -16.46 15.11
CA ALA A 376 1.40 -17.85 14.70
C ALA A 376 0.21 -18.40 13.88
N ALA A 377 0.43 -19.49 13.14
CA ALA A 377 -0.48 -20.00 12.10
C ALA A 377 -1.95 -20.16 12.52
N GLU A 378 -2.22 -20.43 13.78
CA GLU A 378 -3.57 -20.61 14.34
C GLU A 378 -4.40 -19.32 14.40
N SER A 379 -3.75 -18.16 14.41
CA SER A 379 -4.39 -16.84 14.42
C SER A 379 -4.47 -16.19 13.03
N ARG A 380 -3.92 -16.84 12.01
CA ARG A 380 -3.90 -16.30 10.64
C ARG A 380 -5.29 -16.42 10.04
N ASN A 381 -5.92 -15.30 9.85
CA ASN A 381 -7.25 -15.22 9.27
C ASN A 381 -7.29 -15.82 7.86
N THR A 382 -7.94 -16.95 7.74
CA THR A 382 -8.40 -17.64 6.52
C THR A 382 -9.39 -16.82 5.67
N LEU A 383 -9.48 -15.55 5.84
CA LEU A 383 -10.64 -14.70 5.66
C LEU A 383 -10.96 -14.34 4.21
N TYR A 384 -10.03 -14.49 3.30
CA TYR A 384 -10.26 -14.03 1.92
C TYR A 384 -10.96 -15.07 1.05
N ILE A 385 -10.74 -16.36 1.30
CA ILE A 385 -11.33 -17.43 0.48
C ILE A 385 -12.71 -17.82 1.00
N ASN A 386 -12.99 -17.71 2.29
CA ASN A 386 -14.29 -18.03 2.87
C ASN A 386 -15.45 -17.15 2.35
N ASN A 387 -15.15 -15.98 1.79
CA ASN A 387 -16.12 -15.09 1.16
C ASN A 387 -16.15 -15.20 -0.37
N ALA A 388 -15.38 -16.12 -0.95
CA ALA A 388 -15.37 -16.33 -2.39
C ALA A 388 -16.69 -16.94 -2.85
N THR A 389 -17.26 -16.38 -3.91
CA THR A 389 -18.42 -16.99 -4.58
C THR A 389 -17.94 -18.19 -5.39
N HIS A 390 -18.58 -19.33 -5.19
CA HIS A 390 -18.22 -20.56 -5.88
C HIS A 390 -19.44 -21.27 -6.44
N PHE A 391 -19.29 -21.90 -7.59
CA PHE A 391 -20.35 -22.64 -8.27
C PHE A 391 -19.77 -23.70 -9.23
N PRO A 392 -20.56 -24.74 -9.60
CA PRO A 392 -21.88 -25.01 -9.06
C PRO A 392 -21.83 -25.54 -7.62
N THR A 393 -22.97 -25.43 -6.94
CA THR A 393 -23.25 -26.04 -5.62
C THR A 393 -24.59 -26.79 -5.69
N GLY A 394 -24.85 -27.63 -4.72
CA GLY A 394 -26.11 -28.40 -4.68
C GLY A 394 -26.18 -29.50 -5.75
N LEU A 395 -27.36 -29.69 -6.39
CA LEU A 395 -27.56 -30.78 -7.35
C LEU A 395 -26.89 -30.45 -8.70
N VAL A 396 -25.97 -31.30 -9.14
CA VAL A 396 -25.27 -31.18 -10.42
C VAL A 396 -25.41 -32.44 -11.28
N SER A 397 -25.14 -32.31 -12.59
CA SER A 397 -25.02 -33.45 -13.49
C SER A 397 -23.83 -34.33 -13.13
N LYS A 398 -23.94 -35.65 -13.28
CA LYS A 398 -22.78 -36.56 -13.17
C LYS A 398 -21.66 -36.24 -14.18
N TYR A 399 -21.96 -35.51 -15.24
CA TYR A 399 -21.02 -35.01 -16.26
C TYR A 399 -20.62 -33.57 -16.05
N GLN A 400 -20.81 -33.02 -14.83
CA GLN A 400 -20.38 -31.66 -14.54
C GLN A 400 -18.89 -31.53 -14.76
N SER A 401 -18.49 -30.60 -15.62
CA SER A 401 -17.09 -30.47 -16.05
C SER A 401 -16.37 -29.26 -15.50
N ASN A 402 -17.09 -28.18 -15.15
CA ASN A 402 -16.44 -26.93 -14.73
C ASN A 402 -16.94 -26.49 -13.36
N TRP A 403 -15.98 -26.15 -12.49
CA TRP A 403 -16.20 -25.49 -11.20
C TRP A 403 -15.46 -24.16 -11.18
N THR A 404 -16.11 -23.11 -10.71
CA THR A 404 -15.57 -21.76 -10.70
C THR A 404 -15.61 -21.21 -9.29
N LEU A 405 -14.50 -20.65 -8.85
CA LEU A 405 -14.38 -19.88 -7.63
C LEU A 405 -14.00 -18.45 -8.02
N ILE A 406 -14.91 -17.50 -7.77
CA ILE A 406 -14.68 -16.07 -8.01
C ILE A 406 -13.92 -15.52 -6.80
N TYR A 407 -12.83 -14.82 -7.06
CA TYR A 407 -12.02 -14.22 -5.99
C TYR A 407 -12.77 -13.08 -5.31
N PRO A 408 -12.50 -12.82 -4.02
CA PRO A 408 -12.98 -11.61 -3.38
C PRO A 408 -12.50 -10.36 -4.12
N THR A 409 -13.30 -9.32 -4.12
CA THR A 409 -13.01 -8.06 -4.81
C THR A 409 -11.64 -7.50 -4.42
N GLY A 410 -10.86 -7.08 -5.40
CA GLY A 410 -9.52 -6.53 -5.18
C GLY A 410 -8.41 -7.57 -4.99
N THR A 411 -8.72 -8.87 -5.06
CA THR A 411 -7.70 -9.93 -5.01
C THR A 411 -7.50 -10.57 -6.37
N THR A 412 -6.25 -10.83 -6.72
CA THR A 412 -5.87 -11.63 -7.89
C THR A 412 -4.87 -12.67 -7.43
N PHE A 413 -5.08 -13.91 -7.83
CA PHE A 413 -4.18 -15.01 -7.49
C PHE A 413 -3.46 -15.54 -8.73
N VAL A 414 -2.24 -15.96 -8.52
CA VAL A 414 -1.45 -16.65 -9.54
C VAL A 414 -1.22 -18.10 -9.15
N ARG A 415 -0.84 -18.88 -10.16
CA ARG A 415 -0.44 -20.26 -9.98
C ARG A 415 0.82 -20.33 -9.12
N PRO A 416 0.85 -21.13 -8.04
CA PRO A 416 2.05 -21.31 -7.24
C PRO A 416 3.12 -22.08 -8.02
N SER A 417 4.36 -21.92 -7.61
CA SER A 417 5.50 -22.73 -8.09
C SER A 417 5.68 -24.04 -7.31
N THR A 418 5.10 -24.12 -6.11
CA THR A 418 5.10 -25.29 -5.25
C THR A 418 3.86 -26.13 -5.45
N GLU A 419 3.99 -27.45 -5.34
CA GLU A 419 2.86 -28.37 -5.50
C GLU A 419 1.81 -28.14 -4.41
N ALA A 420 0.58 -27.97 -4.83
CA ALA A 420 -0.61 -27.90 -3.98
C ALA A 420 -1.78 -28.57 -4.70
N LEU A 421 -2.73 -29.11 -3.96
CA LEU A 421 -3.76 -29.98 -4.50
C LEU A 421 -5.16 -29.43 -4.29
N ILE A 422 -6.00 -29.61 -5.29
CA ILE A 422 -7.46 -29.43 -5.19
C ILE A 422 -8.07 -30.82 -5.27
N ARG A 423 -8.88 -31.20 -4.26
CA ARG A 423 -9.45 -32.54 -4.14
C ARG A 423 -10.97 -32.49 -4.16
N PHE A 424 -11.56 -33.33 -4.98
CA PHE A 424 -12.96 -33.66 -4.91
C PHE A 424 -13.11 -34.87 -4.00
N LYS A 425 -13.80 -34.72 -2.89
CA LYS A 425 -13.91 -35.75 -1.86
C LYS A 425 -15.33 -36.24 -1.74
N ILE A 426 -15.48 -37.54 -1.47
CA ILE A 426 -16.77 -38.15 -1.13
C ILE A 426 -17.14 -37.77 0.30
N THR A 427 -18.27 -37.13 0.52
CA THR A 427 -18.65 -36.58 1.83
C THR A 427 -18.75 -37.63 2.92
N SER A 428 -19.25 -38.85 2.60
CA SER A 428 -19.48 -39.92 3.56
C SER A 428 -18.19 -40.60 4.03
N THR A 429 -17.22 -40.78 3.13
CA THR A 429 -15.96 -41.51 3.41
C THR A 429 -14.76 -40.62 3.60
N GLN A 430 -14.85 -39.35 3.25
CA GLN A 430 -13.75 -38.38 3.23
C GLN A 430 -12.62 -38.76 2.26
N GLN A 431 -12.80 -39.76 1.43
CA GLN A 431 -11.81 -40.21 0.45
C GLN A 431 -11.76 -39.28 -0.75
N ASP A 432 -10.59 -39.15 -1.33
CA ASP A 432 -10.37 -38.42 -2.56
C ASP A 432 -10.99 -39.20 -3.73
N PHE A 433 -11.91 -38.55 -4.44
CA PHE A 433 -12.51 -39.08 -5.67
C PHE A 433 -11.64 -38.73 -6.89
N VAL A 434 -11.23 -37.47 -6.97
CA VAL A 434 -10.26 -36.97 -7.97
C VAL A 434 -9.45 -35.84 -7.37
N THR A 435 -8.18 -35.76 -7.76
CA THR A 435 -7.23 -34.79 -7.26
C THR A 435 -6.54 -34.07 -8.43
N TYR A 436 -6.44 -32.75 -8.34
CA TYR A 436 -5.73 -31.92 -9.30
C TYR A 436 -4.53 -31.24 -8.63
N ASN A 437 -3.34 -31.50 -9.17
CA ASN A 437 -2.13 -30.77 -8.79
C ASN A 437 -2.04 -29.47 -9.60
N VAL A 438 -2.08 -28.32 -8.92
CA VAL A 438 -2.19 -27.01 -9.60
C VAL A 438 -0.97 -26.65 -10.43
N VAL A 439 0.20 -27.23 -10.13
CA VAL A 439 1.44 -27.01 -10.89
C VAL A 439 1.50 -27.90 -12.13
N LYS A 440 1.15 -29.18 -11.97
CA LYS A 440 1.30 -30.21 -13.03
C LYS A 440 0.13 -30.22 -14.00
N GLN A 441 -1.10 -29.94 -13.53
CA GLN A 441 -2.33 -30.07 -14.33
C GLN A 441 -2.88 -28.72 -14.76
N THR A 442 -2.06 -28.00 -15.55
CA THR A 442 -2.35 -26.62 -15.98
C THR A 442 -3.57 -26.50 -16.90
N THR A 443 -3.93 -27.57 -17.62
CA THR A 443 -5.12 -27.64 -18.47
C THR A 443 -6.42 -27.82 -17.67
N ASN A 444 -6.31 -28.40 -16.48
CA ASN A 444 -7.48 -28.65 -15.60
C ASN A 444 -7.72 -27.53 -14.60
N VAL A 445 -6.70 -26.75 -14.24
CA VAL A 445 -6.81 -25.68 -13.26
C VAL A 445 -6.32 -24.38 -13.89
N ASN A 446 -7.23 -23.45 -14.15
CA ASN A 446 -6.94 -22.17 -14.79
C ASN A 446 -7.10 -21.02 -13.80
N TYR A 447 -6.03 -20.22 -13.64
CA TYR A 447 -6.00 -18.99 -12.87
C TYR A 447 -6.28 -17.81 -13.81
N LEU A 448 -7.40 -17.14 -13.61
CA LEU A 448 -7.75 -15.89 -14.29
C LEU A 448 -7.59 -14.71 -13.32
N SER A 449 -7.71 -13.50 -13.81
CA SER A 449 -7.53 -12.29 -12.99
C SER A 449 -8.56 -12.16 -11.86
N ASP A 450 -9.75 -12.72 -12.04
CA ASP A 450 -10.88 -12.60 -11.12
C ASP A 450 -11.39 -13.94 -10.58
N ARG A 451 -10.91 -15.08 -11.08
CA ARG A 451 -11.43 -16.41 -10.72
C ARG A 451 -10.47 -17.55 -10.96
N LEU A 452 -10.70 -18.65 -10.25
CA LEU A 452 -10.14 -19.97 -10.53
C LEU A 452 -11.19 -20.82 -11.23
N ILE A 453 -10.81 -21.50 -12.32
CA ILE A 453 -11.65 -22.49 -13.00
C ILE A 453 -10.99 -23.86 -12.89
N ILE A 454 -11.75 -24.84 -12.40
CA ILE A 454 -11.34 -26.24 -12.35
C ILE A 454 -12.15 -27.00 -13.40
N SER A 455 -11.45 -27.56 -14.39
CA SER A 455 -12.08 -28.34 -15.47
C SER A 455 -11.81 -29.83 -15.25
N SER A 456 -12.87 -30.60 -15.08
CA SER A 456 -12.82 -32.04 -14.84
C SER A 456 -13.45 -32.82 -16.00
N THR A 457 -12.80 -33.88 -16.43
CA THR A 457 -13.35 -34.85 -17.39
C THR A 457 -13.89 -36.11 -16.72
N VAL A 458 -13.87 -36.14 -15.40
CA VAL A 458 -14.29 -37.28 -14.61
C VAL A 458 -15.81 -37.35 -14.53
N VAL A 459 -16.36 -38.57 -14.66
CA VAL A 459 -17.80 -38.83 -14.46
C VAL A 459 -18.03 -39.18 -13.00
N PHE A 460 -18.86 -38.39 -12.32
CA PHE A 460 -19.21 -38.58 -10.92
C PHE A 460 -20.23 -39.70 -10.72
N ASN A 461 -20.16 -40.41 -9.60
CA ASN A 461 -21.13 -41.46 -9.27
C ASN A 461 -22.51 -40.86 -9.02
N PRO A 462 -23.58 -41.40 -9.62
CA PRO A 462 -24.93 -40.88 -9.42
C PRO A 462 -25.38 -41.01 -7.95
N GLY A 463 -26.14 -40.01 -7.48
CA GLY A 463 -26.70 -40.01 -6.12
C GLY A 463 -25.70 -39.85 -4.99
N GLN A 464 -24.47 -39.48 -5.30
CA GLN A 464 -23.40 -39.34 -4.33
C GLN A 464 -23.21 -37.88 -3.93
N ASN A 465 -22.87 -37.64 -2.64
CA ASN A 465 -22.52 -36.31 -2.11
C ASN A 465 -21.01 -36.14 -2.13
N TYR A 466 -20.59 -34.96 -2.60
CA TYR A 466 -19.19 -34.56 -2.71
C TYR A 466 -18.94 -33.18 -2.09
N TYR A 467 -17.71 -32.86 -1.87
CA TYR A 467 -17.24 -31.50 -1.60
C TYR A 467 -15.85 -31.29 -2.20
N ILE A 468 -15.50 -30.03 -2.45
CA ILE A 468 -14.18 -29.64 -2.93
C ILE A 468 -13.35 -29.15 -1.74
N SER A 469 -12.21 -29.79 -1.54
CA SER A 469 -11.18 -29.38 -0.57
C SER A 469 -9.98 -28.83 -1.32
N ILE A 470 -9.39 -27.76 -0.79
CA ILE A 470 -8.31 -27.02 -1.42
C ILE A 470 -7.14 -26.94 -0.41
N ASP A 471 -5.96 -27.37 -0.82
CA ASP A 471 -4.77 -27.34 0.03
C ASP A 471 -4.27 -25.92 0.29
N PRO A 472 -3.52 -25.70 1.40
CA PRO A 472 -2.73 -24.50 1.57
C PRO A 472 -1.80 -24.28 0.38
N GLY A 473 -1.59 -23.02 -0.02
CA GLY A 473 -0.70 -22.67 -1.11
C GLY A 473 -1.31 -22.75 -2.51
N VAL A 474 -2.55 -23.20 -2.70
CA VAL A 474 -3.24 -23.17 -3.99
C VAL A 474 -3.43 -21.72 -4.48
N PHE A 475 -3.70 -20.79 -3.58
CA PHE A 475 -3.90 -19.39 -3.91
C PHE A 475 -2.67 -18.57 -3.48
N LEU A 476 -1.89 -18.14 -4.46
CA LEU A 476 -0.75 -17.25 -4.26
C LEU A 476 -1.13 -15.85 -4.74
N PRO A 477 -1.28 -14.85 -3.86
CA PRO A 477 -1.68 -13.51 -4.27
C PRO A 477 -0.55 -12.80 -5.03
N ILE A 478 -0.90 -12.06 -6.10
CA ILE A 478 0.11 -11.36 -6.95
C ILE A 478 0.76 -10.18 -6.21
N SER A 479 0.00 -9.43 -5.43
CA SER A 479 0.44 -8.12 -4.93
C SER A 479 0.13 -7.86 -3.46
N THR A 480 -0.25 -8.87 -2.72
CA THR A 480 -0.66 -8.71 -1.32
C THR A 480 0.37 -9.33 -0.40
N CYS A 481 0.64 -8.68 0.73
CA CYS A 481 1.45 -9.23 1.80
C CYS A 481 0.67 -10.31 2.60
N LEU A 482 -0.04 -11.17 1.87
CA LEU A 482 -0.68 -12.34 2.43
C LEU A 482 0.27 -13.53 2.22
N ARG A 483 0.41 -14.34 3.25
CA ARG A 483 1.02 -15.67 3.08
C ARG A 483 0.11 -16.53 2.20
N ASP A 484 0.68 -17.63 1.70
CA ASP A 484 -0.05 -18.68 1.05
C ASP A 484 -1.38 -18.91 1.75
N SER A 485 -2.46 -18.98 0.97
CA SER A 485 -3.79 -19.20 1.53
C SER A 485 -3.79 -20.44 2.40
N MET A 486 -4.42 -20.38 3.55
CA MET A 486 -4.76 -21.60 4.26
C MET A 486 -5.69 -22.43 3.39
N GLY A 487 -5.53 -23.75 3.44
CA GLY A 487 -6.39 -24.66 2.70
C GLY A 487 -7.84 -24.56 3.16
N ILE A 488 -8.76 -24.92 2.29
CA ILE A 488 -10.17 -25.06 2.58
C ILE A 488 -10.46 -26.54 2.77
N THR A 489 -10.63 -26.94 4.02
CA THR A 489 -10.94 -28.33 4.37
C THR A 489 -12.38 -28.51 4.85
N ASP A 490 -13.10 -27.41 5.06
CA ASP A 490 -14.50 -27.45 5.47
C ASP A 490 -15.38 -28.04 4.37
N LYS A 491 -15.99 -29.19 4.67
CA LYS A 491 -16.92 -29.89 3.79
C LYS A 491 -18.20 -29.11 3.47
N LEU A 492 -18.52 -28.06 4.24
CA LEU A 492 -19.68 -27.20 4.02
C LEU A 492 -19.35 -26.00 3.15
N PHE A 493 -18.06 -25.74 2.84
CA PHE A 493 -17.67 -24.61 2.01
C PHE A 493 -18.13 -24.80 0.56
N TRP A 494 -17.82 -25.91 -0.09
CA TRP A 494 -18.18 -26.16 -1.49
C TRP A 494 -18.78 -27.54 -1.70
N PRO A 495 -19.99 -27.80 -1.14
CA PRO A 495 -20.68 -29.08 -1.28
C PRO A 495 -21.47 -29.15 -2.59
N PHE A 496 -21.53 -30.34 -3.15
CA PHE A 496 -22.45 -30.64 -4.26
C PHE A 496 -22.87 -32.11 -4.21
N ASN A 497 -23.96 -32.42 -4.88
CA ASN A 497 -24.47 -33.80 -5.04
C ASN A 497 -24.85 -34.07 -6.48
N THR A 498 -24.73 -35.30 -6.91
CA THR A 498 -25.08 -35.73 -8.26
C THR A 498 -26.51 -36.32 -8.29
N ALA A 499 -27.21 -36.07 -9.40
CA ALA A 499 -28.53 -36.68 -9.58
C ALA A 499 -28.47 -38.21 -9.56
N SER A 500 -29.41 -38.83 -8.89
CA SER A 500 -29.57 -40.28 -8.92
C SER A 500 -29.95 -40.74 -10.33
N GLU A 501 -29.52 -41.93 -10.74
CA GLU A 501 -30.04 -42.55 -11.96
C GLU A 501 -31.54 -42.75 -11.82
N PRO A 502 -32.34 -42.52 -12.87
CA PRO A 502 -33.75 -42.86 -12.83
C PRO A 502 -33.90 -44.36 -12.62
N SER A 503 -34.64 -44.75 -11.58
CA SER A 503 -34.93 -46.15 -11.30
C SER A 503 -35.74 -46.70 -12.47
N THR A 504 -35.11 -47.51 -13.31
CA THR A 504 -35.83 -48.32 -14.31
C THR A 504 -36.49 -49.48 -13.58
N THR A 505 -37.66 -49.23 -13.04
CA THR A 505 -38.52 -50.33 -12.57
C THR A 505 -38.97 -51.11 -13.82
N VAL A 506 -38.27 -52.17 -14.13
CA VAL A 506 -38.74 -53.14 -15.12
C VAL A 506 -39.97 -53.81 -14.53
N THR A 507 -41.10 -53.31 -14.84
CA THR A 507 -42.37 -53.99 -14.55
C THR A 507 -42.46 -55.23 -15.45
N THR A 508 -42.02 -56.37 -14.94
CA THR A 508 -42.19 -57.65 -15.59
C THR A 508 -43.66 -57.99 -15.50
N THR A 509 -44.42 -57.60 -16.53
CA THR A 509 -45.82 -58.04 -16.67
C THR A 509 -45.80 -59.52 -17.07
N THR A 510 -45.97 -60.39 -16.09
CA THR A 510 -46.21 -61.82 -16.34
C THR A 510 -47.59 -61.99 -16.92
N THR A 511 -47.71 -62.05 -18.23
CA THR A 511 -48.93 -62.39 -18.91
C THR A 511 -49.14 -63.89 -18.77
N SER A 512 -49.97 -64.32 -17.83
CA SER A 512 -50.53 -65.69 -17.77
C SER A 512 -51.49 -65.88 -18.95
N ARG A 513 -51.06 -66.68 -19.89
CA ARG A 513 -51.80 -67.08 -21.09
C ARG A 513 -52.88 -68.11 -20.69
N SER A 514 -54.16 -67.69 -20.52
CA SER A 514 -55.28 -68.56 -20.46
C SER A 514 -55.84 -68.72 -21.89
N SER A 515 -55.71 -69.93 -22.44
CA SER A 515 -56.25 -70.31 -23.75
C SER A 515 -57.73 -70.65 -23.62
N THR A 516 -58.58 -69.81 -24.20
CA THR A 516 -59.98 -70.24 -24.53
C THR A 516 -60.24 -69.86 -25.97
N THR A 517 -60.41 -70.93 -26.77
CA THR A 517 -60.78 -70.89 -28.19
C THR A 517 -62.26 -70.59 -28.32
N THR A 518 -62.63 -69.54 -29.04
CA THR A 518 -63.97 -69.48 -29.69
C THR A 518 -63.87 -68.66 -30.99
N LEU A 519 -64.27 -69.31 -32.07
CA LEU A 519 -64.36 -68.76 -33.40
C LEU A 519 -65.57 -67.80 -33.49
N LEU A 520 -65.52 -66.76 -34.26
CA LEU A 520 -66.33 -66.44 -35.46
C LEU A 520 -66.38 -64.92 -35.75
N ASN A 521 -66.10 -64.67 -36.99
CA ASN A 521 -66.70 -63.73 -37.96
C ASN A 521 -66.54 -62.20 -37.85
N ARG A 522 -65.81 -61.72 -38.83
CA ARG A 522 -66.18 -60.70 -39.85
C ARG A 522 -66.78 -59.37 -39.34
N THR A 523 -66.07 -58.29 -39.49
CA THR A 523 -66.38 -57.26 -40.52
C THR A 523 -65.41 -56.07 -40.32
N VAL A 524 -64.84 -55.65 -41.40
CA VAL A 524 -64.11 -54.34 -41.55
C VAL A 524 -65.21 -53.28 -41.70
N PRO A 525 -65.05 -52.08 -41.08
CA PRO A 525 -64.81 -50.91 -41.92
C PRO A 525 -63.92 -49.85 -41.34
N THR A 526 -63.07 -49.36 -42.25
CA THR A 526 -62.79 -47.98 -42.59
C THR A 526 -62.30 -46.99 -41.49
N LEU A 527 -61.07 -46.58 -41.69
CA LEU A 527 -60.41 -45.33 -41.40
C LEU A 527 -61.31 -44.12 -41.09
N ARG A 528 -61.03 -43.45 -39.97
CA ARG A 528 -61.05 -41.97 -39.91
C ARG A 528 -60.07 -41.50 -38.86
N THR A 529 -59.07 -40.76 -39.36
CA THR A 529 -58.13 -39.96 -38.70
C THR A 529 -58.79 -38.75 -38.03
N PHE A 530 -58.59 -38.54 -36.73
CA PHE A 530 -58.81 -37.25 -36.11
C PHE A 530 -57.48 -36.78 -35.50
N ILE A 531 -56.89 -35.80 -36.16
CA ILE A 531 -55.75 -34.98 -35.63
C ILE A 531 -56.40 -33.87 -34.82
N THR A 532 -56.17 -33.85 -33.53
CA THR A 532 -56.41 -32.64 -32.71
C THR A 532 -55.08 -31.94 -32.45
N GLN A 533 -54.90 -30.89 -33.19
CA GLN A 533 -53.81 -29.96 -32.91
C GLN A 533 -54.23 -29.07 -31.74
N THR A 534 -53.42 -29.07 -30.66
CA THR A 534 -53.47 -28.05 -29.64
C THR A 534 -52.32 -27.11 -29.89
N THR A 535 -52.60 -25.94 -30.42
CA THR A 535 -51.64 -24.83 -30.65
C THR A 535 -51.44 -24.10 -29.34
N GLN A 536 -50.28 -24.21 -28.76
CA GLN A 536 -49.81 -23.25 -27.77
C GLN A 536 -48.96 -22.20 -28.48
N THR A 537 -49.44 -20.99 -28.47
CA THR A 537 -48.78 -19.81 -29.00
C THR A 537 -47.78 -19.29 -27.95
N THR A 538 -46.50 -19.50 -28.18
CA THR A 538 -45.43 -18.84 -27.40
C THR A 538 -45.00 -17.63 -28.21
N GLN A 539 -45.27 -16.42 -27.71
CA GLN A 539 -44.74 -15.17 -28.24
C GLN A 539 -43.27 -15.04 -27.84
N THR A 540 -42.40 -15.16 -28.81
CA THR A 540 -40.99 -14.80 -28.68
C THR A 540 -40.84 -13.35 -29.11
N LYS A 541 -40.53 -12.47 -28.17
CA LYS A 541 -40.07 -11.10 -28.46
C LYS A 541 -38.62 -11.15 -28.92
N THR A 542 -38.40 -11.02 -30.19
CA THR A 542 -37.09 -10.84 -30.80
C THR A 542 -36.71 -9.35 -30.68
N THR A 543 -35.76 -9.06 -29.84
CA THR A 543 -35.13 -7.72 -29.81
C THR A 543 -33.93 -7.76 -30.74
N THR A 544 -34.06 -7.11 -31.89
CA THR A 544 -33.00 -6.96 -32.88
C THR A 544 -32.07 -5.84 -32.41
N PHE A 545 -30.83 -6.18 -32.03
CA PHE A 545 -29.75 -5.18 -31.89
C PHE A 545 -29.12 -4.97 -33.27
N LEU A 546 -29.23 -3.77 -33.78
CA LEU A 546 -28.41 -3.29 -34.89
C LEU A 546 -27.02 -2.99 -34.38
N THR A 547 -26.06 -3.79 -34.78
CA THR A 547 -24.63 -3.45 -34.67
C THR A 547 -24.21 -2.68 -35.90
N THR A 548 -24.00 -1.37 -35.76
CA THR A 548 -23.32 -0.54 -36.74
C THR A 548 -21.83 -0.65 -36.50
N THR A 549 -21.14 -1.39 -37.34
CA THR A 549 -19.67 -1.37 -37.44
C THR A 549 -19.25 -0.20 -38.30
N THR A 550 -18.70 0.84 -37.70
CA THR A 550 -17.94 1.88 -38.38
C THR A 550 -16.47 1.52 -38.37
N SER A 551 -15.97 1.13 -39.54
CA SER A 551 -14.55 0.99 -39.81
C SER A 551 -13.93 2.37 -39.97
N LEU A 552 -13.03 2.76 -39.04
CA LEU A 552 -12.15 3.91 -39.24
C LEU A 552 -10.84 3.45 -39.91
N SER A 553 -10.72 3.84 -41.15
CA SER A 553 -9.47 3.77 -41.92
C SER A 553 -8.53 4.88 -41.46
N THR A 554 -7.40 4.52 -40.86
CA THR A 554 -6.33 5.44 -40.47
C THR A 554 -5.41 5.70 -41.66
N THR A 555 -5.54 6.87 -42.27
CA THR A 555 -4.59 7.39 -43.26
C THR A 555 -3.48 8.15 -42.53
N ILE A 556 -2.26 7.60 -42.56
CA ILE A 556 -1.06 8.29 -42.09
C ILE A 556 -0.65 9.31 -43.14
N LYS A 557 -0.74 10.61 -42.81
CA LYS A 557 -0.08 11.68 -43.55
C LYS A 557 1.24 12.02 -42.86
N GLN A 558 2.33 11.73 -43.56
CA GLN A 558 3.64 12.31 -43.28
C GLN A 558 3.60 13.82 -43.48
N ILE A 559 4.02 14.56 -42.48
CA ILE A 559 4.29 16.00 -42.59
C ILE A 559 5.81 16.17 -42.57
N HIS A 560 6.37 16.55 -43.70
CA HIS A 560 7.72 17.09 -43.82
C HIS A 560 7.72 18.54 -43.29
N VAL A 561 8.57 18.82 -42.31
CA VAL A 561 8.85 20.19 -41.86
C VAL A 561 10.16 20.60 -42.51
N PHE A 562 10.06 21.59 -43.41
CA PHE A 562 11.20 22.33 -43.94
C PHE A 562 11.62 23.40 -42.96
N SER A 563 12.90 23.47 -42.66
CA SER A 563 13.57 24.56 -42.00
C SER A 563 13.85 25.69 -42.99
N SER A 564 13.58 26.91 -42.61
CA SER A 564 14.20 28.11 -43.24
C SER A 564 14.36 29.19 -42.19
N PHE A 565 15.61 29.54 -41.96
CA PHE A 565 16.03 30.79 -41.31
C PHE A 565 15.82 31.98 -42.26
N PRO A 566 15.71 33.22 -41.76
CA PRO A 566 16.71 34.20 -42.09
C PRO A 566 17.28 35.00 -40.91
N ILE A 567 18.55 35.30 -41.09
CA ILE A 567 19.42 36.20 -40.35
C ILE A 567 19.11 37.66 -40.79
N SER A 568 19.08 38.57 -39.84
CA SER A 568 19.51 39.99 -39.90
C SER A 568 18.99 40.66 -38.60
N GLY A 569 19.71 41.52 -37.89
CA GLY A 569 20.72 42.44 -38.15
C GLY A 569 21.32 42.95 -36.83
N ILE A 570 22.51 43.38 -36.97
CA ILE A 570 23.40 44.06 -36.04
C ILE A 570 22.88 45.47 -35.72
N VAL A 571 22.94 45.90 -34.47
CA VAL A 571 23.23 47.31 -34.08
C VAL A 571 23.97 47.25 -32.73
N ASP A 572 25.17 47.84 -32.77
CA ASP A 572 26.03 48.21 -31.63
C ASP A 572 25.33 49.34 -30.84
N ASP A 573 25.57 49.42 -29.57
CA ASP A 573 26.02 50.68 -28.91
C ASP A 573 26.58 50.43 -27.52
N GLU A 574 27.57 51.24 -27.23
CA GLU A 574 28.58 51.25 -26.21
C GLU A 574 28.09 51.74 -24.83
N ASP A 575 29.02 51.55 -23.87
CA ASP A 575 29.29 52.29 -22.63
C ASP A 575 28.36 52.09 -21.40
N ASP A 576 28.86 51.54 -20.35
CA ASP A 576 29.55 52.29 -19.29
C ASP A 576 30.14 51.37 -18.18
N ASN A 577 31.30 51.83 -17.80
CA ASN A 577 32.26 51.35 -16.80
C ASN A 577 31.80 51.46 -15.33
N GLN A 578 32.51 50.69 -14.52
CA GLN A 578 32.85 50.89 -13.11
C GLN A 578 31.93 50.28 -12.03
N HIS A 579 32.31 49.28 -11.32
CA HIS A 579 33.14 49.29 -10.14
C HIS A 579 33.56 47.86 -9.71
N ILE A 580 34.88 47.67 -9.66
CA ILE A 580 35.57 46.58 -8.98
C ILE A 580 35.71 46.98 -7.50
N GLU A 581 35.33 46.13 -6.59
CA GLU A 581 36.04 46.01 -5.30
C GLU A 581 36.03 44.59 -4.78
N SER A 582 37.19 44.09 -4.72
CA SER A 582 37.84 42.96 -4.11
C SER A 582 37.53 42.79 -2.62
N TYR A 583 37.26 41.54 -2.22
CA TYR A 583 37.70 41.05 -0.92
C TYR A 583 38.26 39.64 -1.06
N GLU A 584 39.59 39.60 -1.17
CA GLU A 584 40.44 38.46 -0.89
C GLU A 584 40.86 38.44 0.57
N ARG A 585 41.00 37.21 1.09
CA ARG A 585 41.85 36.76 2.19
C ARG A 585 41.45 37.06 3.63
N LEU A 586 41.26 35.96 4.35
CA LEU A 586 42.05 35.72 5.56
C LEU A 586 42.31 34.21 5.72
N GLN A 587 43.58 33.97 5.77
CA GLN A 587 44.41 32.77 5.92
C GLN A 587 44.26 32.11 7.30
N HIS A 588 44.53 30.82 7.29
CA HIS A 588 45.27 30.00 8.27
C HIS A 588 45.73 30.65 9.57
N SER A 589 45.36 30.02 10.67
CA SER A 589 46.24 29.87 11.82
C SER A 589 46.05 28.47 12.42
N SER A 590 47.15 27.74 12.31
CA SER A 590 47.49 26.53 13.05
C SER A 590 47.53 26.83 14.56
N PHE A 591 46.98 25.96 15.37
CA PHE A 591 47.39 25.81 16.76
C PHE A 591 47.68 24.35 17.06
N ASN A 592 48.91 24.16 17.50
CA ASN A 592 49.51 22.95 18.02
C ASN A 592 49.10 22.70 19.47
N ASP A 593 49.03 21.44 19.79
CA ASP A 593 49.46 20.67 20.96
C ASP A 593 48.96 20.95 22.38
N SER A 594 48.66 19.78 22.93
CA SER A 594 48.83 19.35 24.32
C SER A 594 47.82 19.86 25.36
N GLU A 595 46.94 18.95 25.76
CA GLU A 595 46.82 18.54 27.16
C GLU A 595 45.75 17.41 27.29
N LYS A 596 46.22 16.25 27.76
CA LYS A 596 45.40 15.16 28.28
C LYS A 596 44.90 15.53 29.67
N PRO A 597 43.63 15.33 30.02
CA PRO A 597 43.21 15.15 31.40
C PRO A 597 43.19 13.68 31.80
N ARG A 598 43.75 13.40 32.96
CA ARG A 598 43.76 12.13 33.68
C ARG A 598 42.34 11.78 34.20
N PRO A 599 42.04 10.49 34.44
CA PRO A 599 40.79 10.09 35.04
C PRO A 599 40.76 10.32 36.54
N LEU A 600 39.68 10.89 37.05
CA LEU A 600 39.34 10.91 38.47
C LEU A 600 38.49 9.66 38.76
N LEU A 601 39.08 8.77 39.56
CA LEU A 601 38.36 7.77 40.36
C LEU A 601 37.62 8.51 41.47
N LEU A 602 36.34 8.19 41.65
CA LEU A 602 35.64 8.39 42.92
C LEU A 602 34.82 7.13 43.22
N GLU A 603 35.27 6.42 44.25
CA GLU A 603 34.51 5.45 45.03
C GLU A 603 33.39 6.15 45.80
N VAL A 604 32.22 5.63 45.83
CA VAL A 604 31.37 5.08 46.90
C VAL A 604 30.04 4.62 46.25
#